data_2bd0460cb6bb146aa62bdc7e3718ed32
#
_entry.id   2bd0460cb6bb146aa62bdc7e3718ed32
#
_cell.length_a   1.000
_cell.length_b   1.000
_cell.length_c   1.000
_cell.angle_alpha   90.00
_cell.angle_beta   90.00
_cell.angle_gamma   90.00
#
_symmetry.space_group_name_H-M   'P 1'
#
loop_
_entity.id
_entity.type
_entity.pdbx_description
1 polymer ?
#
loop_
_entity_poly.entity_id
_entity_poly.type
_entity_poly.pdbx_seq_one_letter_code
_entity_poly.pdbx_strand_id
1 'polypeptide(L)'
;MPPSTPAPSALGTSTSVPAGGVPVRPVDRVGRVFAVVALVEAFTWAGLLVGMVLKHVTQTTELGVAVFGRLHGGAFLLYVVVALVAAVRLRWPWWVAGLALAAAVPPLVTLPLERWLRRTGRLARPVPTDGDPVAVPGT
;
A
#
# COMPACT_ATOMS: atom_id res chain seq x y z
N MET A 1 70.75 20.37 -24.00
CA MET A 1 69.85 20.25 -22.82
C MET A 1 68.42 20.50 -23.26
N PRO A 2 67.58 19.50 -23.33
CA PRO A 2 66.14 19.68 -23.59
C PRO A 2 65.43 19.93 -22.25
N PRO A 3 64.35 20.73 -22.20
CA PRO A 3 63.57 21.02 -20.99
C PRO A 3 62.67 19.84 -20.60
N SER A 4 62.62 19.56 -19.33
CA SER A 4 61.81 18.52 -18.68
C SER A 4 60.33 18.94 -18.68
N THR A 5 59.48 18.14 -19.28
CA THR A 5 58.02 18.29 -19.23
C THR A 5 57.52 17.76 -17.90
N PRO A 6 56.76 18.51 -17.10
CA PRO A 6 56.11 17.97 -15.91
C PRO A 6 54.90 17.09 -16.29
N ALA A 7 54.81 15.91 -15.69
CA ALA A 7 53.69 14.99 -15.83
C ALA A 7 52.40 15.59 -15.21
N PRO A 8 51.24 15.38 -15.82
CA PRO A 8 49.96 15.81 -15.24
C PRO A 8 49.59 14.93 -14.04
N SER A 9 49.47 15.57 -12.89
CA SER A 9 48.91 14.95 -11.68
C SER A 9 47.47 14.47 -11.94
N ALA A 10 47.30 13.18 -11.94
CA ALA A 10 45.98 12.56 -11.94
C ALA A 10 45.29 12.86 -10.60
N LEU A 11 44.48 13.91 -10.58
CA LEU A 11 43.48 14.13 -9.52
C LEU A 11 42.46 13.00 -9.61
N GLY A 12 42.65 11.98 -8.77
CA GLY A 12 41.69 10.94 -8.51
C GLY A 12 40.43 11.55 -7.89
N THR A 13 39.43 11.81 -8.73
CA THR A 13 38.07 12.13 -8.27
C THR A 13 37.51 10.85 -7.64
N SER A 14 37.67 10.72 -6.33
CA SER A 14 36.94 9.73 -5.55
C SER A 14 35.47 10.11 -5.62
N THR A 15 34.75 9.55 -6.58
CA THR A 15 33.28 9.57 -6.61
C THR A 15 32.83 8.68 -5.47
N SER A 16 32.61 9.27 -4.30
CA SER A 16 31.91 8.62 -3.21
C SER A 16 30.49 8.33 -3.71
N VAL A 17 30.26 7.08 -4.09
CA VAL A 17 28.91 6.56 -4.34
C VAL A 17 28.14 6.73 -3.02
N PRO A 18 27.08 7.55 -2.97
CA PRO A 18 26.28 7.63 -1.77
C PRO A 18 25.68 6.25 -1.51
N ALA A 19 25.89 5.73 -0.29
CA ALA A 19 25.27 4.49 0.16
C ALA A 19 23.77 4.59 -0.12
N GLY A 20 23.30 3.78 -1.10
CA GLY A 20 21.95 3.81 -1.60
C GLY A 20 20.96 3.40 -0.52
N GLY A 21 20.50 4.36 0.27
CA GLY A 21 19.25 4.23 0.99
C GLY A 21 18.16 4.14 -0.07
N VAL A 22 17.43 3.00 -0.10
CA VAL A 22 16.26 2.85 -0.97
C VAL A 22 15.33 4.03 -0.68
N PRO A 23 15.04 4.91 -1.67
CA PRO A 23 14.19 6.07 -1.41
C PRO A 23 12.82 5.57 -0.97
N VAL A 24 12.47 5.84 0.29
CA VAL A 24 11.14 5.55 0.83
C VAL A 24 10.17 6.49 0.11
N ARG A 25 9.49 5.96 -0.90
CA ARG A 25 8.54 6.74 -1.68
C ARG A 25 7.34 7.12 -0.80
N PRO A 26 6.92 8.39 -0.83
CA PRO A 26 5.72 8.80 -0.11
C PRO A 26 4.52 8.02 -0.63
N VAL A 27 3.72 7.48 0.29
CA VAL A 27 2.48 6.76 -0.03
C VAL A 27 1.53 7.73 -0.72
N ASP A 28 1.05 7.36 -1.91
CA ASP A 28 0.07 8.17 -2.67
C ASP A 28 -1.24 8.34 -1.89
N ARG A 29 -2.02 9.38 -2.21
CA ARG A 29 -3.32 9.64 -1.56
C ARG A 29 -4.23 8.42 -1.62
N VAL A 30 -4.29 7.75 -2.78
CA VAL A 30 -5.10 6.53 -2.96
C VAL A 30 -4.60 5.40 -2.05
N GLY A 31 -3.29 5.21 -1.93
CA GLY A 31 -2.71 4.23 -1.02
C GLY A 31 -3.00 4.53 0.46
N ARG A 32 -3.06 5.81 0.85
CA ARG A 32 -3.48 6.21 2.20
C ARG A 32 -4.94 5.91 2.47
N VAL A 33 -5.82 6.25 1.53
CA VAL A 33 -7.26 5.95 1.65
C VAL A 33 -7.46 4.44 1.76
N PHE A 34 -6.79 3.65 0.92
CA PHE A 34 -6.82 2.19 1.01
C PHE A 34 -6.41 1.68 2.40
N ALA A 35 -5.30 2.19 2.95
CA ALA A 35 -4.82 1.77 4.27
C ALA A 35 -5.80 2.13 5.40
N VAL A 36 -6.42 3.31 5.35
CA VAL A 36 -7.44 3.72 6.33
C VAL A 36 -8.67 2.84 6.25
N VAL A 37 -9.17 2.59 5.03
CA VAL A 37 -10.36 1.74 4.83
C VAL A 37 -10.08 0.29 5.24
N ALA A 38 -8.89 -0.24 4.96
CA ALA A 38 -8.46 -1.56 5.43
C ALA A 38 -8.43 -1.65 6.97
N LEU A 39 -8.01 -0.57 7.65
CA LEU A 39 -8.03 -0.52 9.11
C LEU A 39 -9.45 -0.47 9.66
N VAL A 40 -10.34 0.31 9.06
CA VAL A 40 -11.76 0.38 9.45
C VAL A 40 -12.43 -0.97 9.26
N GLU A 41 -12.17 -1.64 8.14
CA GLU A 41 -12.67 -2.98 7.85
C GLU A 41 -12.21 -3.99 8.91
N ALA A 42 -10.91 -4.02 9.24
CA ALA A 42 -10.37 -4.88 10.28
C ALA A 42 -10.98 -4.60 11.67
N PHE A 43 -11.23 -3.34 12.00
CA PHE A 43 -11.86 -2.95 13.26
C PHE A 43 -13.30 -3.41 13.34
N THR A 44 -14.08 -3.24 12.26
CA THR A 44 -15.48 -3.71 12.22
C THR A 44 -15.57 -5.24 12.26
N TRP A 45 -14.62 -5.94 11.67
CA TRP A 45 -14.47 -7.41 11.82
C TRP A 45 -14.24 -7.81 13.27
N ALA A 46 -13.31 -7.15 13.95
CA ALA A 46 -13.04 -7.43 15.35
C ALA A 46 -14.29 -7.21 16.23
N GLY A 47 -15.02 -6.11 15.99
CA GLY A 47 -16.27 -5.84 16.66
C GLY A 47 -17.35 -6.89 16.40
N LEU A 48 -17.45 -7.36 15.15
CA LEU A 48 -18.37 -8.43 14.75
C LEU A 48 -18.02 -9.76 15.44
N LEU A 49 -16.73 -10.12 15.54
CA LEU A 49 -16.28 -11.32 16.25
C LEU A 49 -16.62 -11.24 17.74
N VAL A 50 -16.36 -10.11 18.39
CA VAL A 50 -16.75 -9.89 19.79
C VAL A 50 -18.26 -10.02 19.94
N GLY A 51 -19.03 -9.40 19.05
CA GLY A 51 -20.50 -9.52 19.02
C GLY A 51 -20.97 -10.97 18.87
N MET A 52 -20.32 -11.78 18.01
CA MET A 52 -20.62 -13.20 17.85
C MET A 52 -20.32 -14.00 19.12
N VAL A 53 -19.19 -13.72 19.81
CA VAL A 53 -18.87 -14.36 21.09
C VAL A 53 -19.93 -14.01 22.13
N LEU A 54 -20.32 -12.74 22.25
CA LEU A 54 -21.35 -12.30 23.17
C LEU A 54 -22.72 -12.96 22.90
N LYS A 55 -23.07 -13.12 21.62
CA LYS A 55 -24.32 -13.77 21.22
C LYS A 55 -24.32 -15.28 21.46
N HIS A 56 -23.27 -15.99 21.00
CA HIS A 56 -23.30 -17.46 20.93
C HIS A 56 -22.62 -18.15 22.11
N VAL A 57 -21.64 -17.52 22.77
CA VAL A 57 -20.91 -18.11 23.90
C VAL A 57 -21.49 -17.63 25.23
N THR A 58 -21.66 -16.31 25.38
CA THR A 58 -22.16 -15.73 26.64
C THR A 58 -23.66 -15.52 26.65
N GLN A 59 -24.34 -15.61 25.50
CA GLN A 59 -25.79 -15.40 25.29
C GLN A 59 -26.30 -14.09 25.93
N THR A 60 -25.46 -13.05 25.94
CA THR A 60 -25.74 -11.82 26.65
C THR A 60 -26.57 -10.84 25.80
N THR A 61 -26.25 -10.70 24.50
CA THR A 61 -26.94 -9.74 23.62
C THR A 61 -26.74 -10.04 22.13
N GLU A 62 -27.78 -9.77 21.34
CA GLU A 62 -27.72 -9.81 19.87
C GLU A 62 -27.31 -8.46 19.26
N LEU A 63 -27.32 -7.39 20.06
CA LEU A 63 -27.13 -6.02 19.60
C LEU A 63 -25.74 -5.85 18.93
N GLY A 64 -24.70 -6.48 19.49
CA GLY A 64 -23.34 -6.44 18.96
C GLY A 64 -23.27 -6.95 17.52
N VAL A 65 -23.86 -8.11 17.25
CA VAL A 65 -23.91 -8.69 15.90
C VAL A 65 -24.73 -7.82 14.96
N ALA A 66 -25.87 -7.29 15.41
CA ALA A 66 -26.74 -6.45 14.59
C ALA A 66 -26.06 -5.13 14.17
N VAL A 67 -25.36 -4.47 15.10
CA VAL A 67 -24.68 -3.20 14.85
C VAL A 67 -23.42 -3.42 14.02
N PHE A 68 -22.51 -4.28 14.50
CA PHE A 68 -21.23 -4.51 13.83
C PHE A 68 -21.38 -5.25 12.50
N GLY A 69 -22.42 -6.09 12.33
CA GLY A 69 -22.70 -6.74 11.05
C GLY A 69 -23.07 -5.74 9.96
N ARG A 70 -23.89 -4.72 10.29
CA ARG A 70 -24.22 -3.65 9.34
C ARG A 70 -23.02 -2.74 9.04
N LEU A 71 -22.26 -2.36 10.06
CA LEU A 71 -21.07 -1.55 9.92
C LEU A 71 -20.00 -2.26 9.09
N HIS A 72 -19.75 -3.54 9.39
CA HIS A 72 -18.81 -4.36 8.63
C HIS A 72 -19.26 -4.54 7.17
N GLY A 73 -20.54 -4.83 6.91
CA GLY A 73 -21.06 -4.93 5.55
C GLY A 73 -20.83 -3.65 4.75
N GLY A 74 -21.08 -2.48 5.34
CA GLY A 74 -20.78 -1.18 4.72
C GLY A 74 -19.27 -0.95 4.51
N ALA A 75 -18.45 -1.26 5.52
CA ALA A 75 -17.00 -1.14 5.44
C ALA A 75 -16.42 -2.07 4.38
N PHE A 76 -16.92 -3.31 4.28
CA PHE A 76 -16.52 -4.27 3.26
C PHE A 76 -16.80 -3.77 1.84
N LEU A 77 -18.00 -3.25 1.58
CA LEU A 77 -18.33 -2.70 0.26
C LEU A 77 -17.41 -1.50 -0.08
N LEU A 78 -17.18 -0.61 0.87
CA LEU A 78 -16.26 0.50 0.69
C LEU A 78 -14.84 0.02 0.43
N TYR A 79 -14.37 -1.00 1.18
CA TYR A 79 -13.07 -1.61 0.97
C TYR A 79 -12.90 -2.17 -0.44
N VAL A 80 -13.89 -2.93 -0.93
CA VAL A 80 -13.88 -3.49 -2.30
C VAL A 80 -13.74 -2.38 -3.34
N VAL A 81 -14.55 -1.33 -3.24
CA VAL A 81 -14.49 -0.19 -4.18
C VAL A 81 -13.12 0.49 -4.13
N VAL A 82 -12.61 0.78 -2.95
CA VAL A 82 -11.30 1.45 -2.79
C VAL A 82 -10.16 0.56 -3.25
N ALA A 83 -10.22 -0.76 -2.99
CA ALA A 83 -9.23 -1.73 -3.45
C ALA A 83 -9.17 -1.79 -4.99
N LEU A 84 -10.33 -1.81 -5.65
CA LEU A 84 -10.41 -1.78 -7.13
C LEU A 84 -9.86 -0.46 -7.69
N VAL A 85 -10.22 0.68 -7.11
CA VAL A 85 -9.68 1.98 -7.51
C VAL A 85 -8.16 2.02 -7.30
N ALA A 86 -7.67 1.52 -6.17
CA ALA A 86 -6.23 1.44 -5.90
C ALA A 86 -5.53 0.53 -6.90
N ALA A 87 -6.08 -0.64 -7.20
CA ALA A 87 -5.53 -1.57 -8.17
C ALA A 87 -5.33 -0.93 -9.54
N VAL A 88 -6.35 -0.18 -10.03
CA VAL A 88 -6.27 0.52 -11.32
C VAL A 88 -5.29 1.70 -11.26
N ARG A 89 -5.39 2.56 -10.22
CA ARG A 89 -4.60 3.80 -10.12
C ARG A 89 -3.13 3.54 -9.83
N LEU A 90 -2.82 2.50 -9.05
CA LEU A 90 -1.47 2.11 -8.67
C LEU A 90 -0.91 1.01 -9.59
N ARG A 91 -1.65 0.64 -10.64
CA ARG A 91 -1.26 -0.38 -11.61
C ARG A 91 -0.81 -1.69 -10.96
N TRP A 92 -1.62 -2.17 -10.00
CA TRP A 92 -1.32 -3.45 -9.37
C TRP A 92 -1.45 -4.60 -10.36
N PRO A 93 -0.56 -5.60 -10.32
CA PRO A 93 -0.79 -6.83 -11.06
C PRO A 93 -2.06 -7.52 -10.54
N TRP A 94 -2.80 -8.18 -11.42
CA TRP A 94 -4.09 -8.80 -11.13
C TRP A 94 -4.10 -9.71 -9.90
N TRP A 95 -3.00 -10.42 -9.65
CA TRP A 95 -2.86 -11.30 -8.48
C TRP A 95 -2.79 -10.51 -7.16
N VAL A 96 -2.20 -9.31 -7.15
CA VAL A 96 -2.18 -8.42 -5.96
C VAL A 96 -3.57 -7.87 -5.69
N ALA A 97 -4.30 -7.48 -6.74
CA ALA A 97 -5.69 -7.05 -6.60
C ALA A 97 -6.56 -8.20 -6.09
N GLY A 98 -6.38 -9.42 -6.61
CA GLY A 98 -7.05 -10.62 -6.13
C GLY A 98 -6.71 -10.93 -4.66
N LEU A 99 -5.45 -10.82 -4.28
CA LEU A 99 -5.03 -11.01 -2.89
C LEU A 99 -5.64 -9.94 -1.95
N ALA A 100 -5.71 -8.69 -2.40
CA ALA A 100 -6.37 -7.63 -1.64
C ALA A 100 -7.85 -7.91 -1.41
N LEU A 101 -8.56 -8.37 -2.43
CA LEU A 101 -9.97 -8.76 -2.30
C LEU A 101 -10.15 -10.02 -1.44
N ALA A 102 -9.29 -11.03 -1.62
CA ALA A 102 -9.33 -12.24 -0.82
C ALA A 102 -9.05 -11.98 0.66
N ALA A 103 -8.19 -11.00 0.98
CA ALA A 103 -7.87 -10.64 2.36
C ALA A 103 -9.02 -10.00 3.13
N ALA A 104 -10.06 -9.52 2.44
CA ALA A 104 -11.27 -9.00 3.07
C ALA A 104 -12.17 -10.11 3.64
N VAL A 105 -11.99 -11.37 3.21
CA VAL A 105 -12.83 -12.50 3.66
C VAL A 105 -12.40 -13.03 5.03
N PRO A 106 -11.11 -13.32 5.30
CA PRO A 106 -10.67 -13.75 6.64
C PRO A 106 -10.52 -12.52 7.57
N PRO A 107 -10.97 -12.63 8.83
CA PRO A 107 -10.86 -11.54 9.79
C PRO A 107 -9.40 -11.14 10.01
N LEU A 108 -9.12 -9.84 10.03
CA LEU A 108 -7.84 -9.22 10.36
C LEU A 108 -6.68 -9.46 9.37
N VAL A 109 -6.88 -10.18 8.24
CA VAL A 109 -5.83 -10.41 7.24
C VAL A 109 -5.53 -9.15 6.42
N THR A 110 -6.44 -8.20 6.39
CA THR A 110 -6.24 -6.88 5.73
C THR A 110 -5.06 -6.09 6.34
N LEU A 111 -4.81 -6.22 7.65
CA LEU A 111 -3.71 -5.52 8.33
C LEU A 111 -2.31 -5.99 7.88
N PRO A 112 -1.98 -7.32 7.91
CA PRO A 112 -0.69 -7.79 7.40
C PRO A 112 -0.54 -7.54 5.90
N LEU A 113 -1.63 -7.62 5.12
CA LEU A 113 -1.60 -7.30 3.70
C LEU A 113 -1.27 -5.82 3.46
N GLU A 114 -1.90 -4.90 4.17
CA GLU A 114 -1.61 -3.45 4.08
C GLU A 114 -0.14 -3.16 4.41
N ARG A 115 0.40 -3.77 5.47
CA ARG A 115 1.82 -3.66 5.83
C ARG A 115 2.75 -4.19 4.76
N TRP A 116 2.39 -5.31 4.13
CA TRP A 116 3.16 -5.88 3.03
C TRP A 116 3.12 -4.97 1.78
N LEU A 117 1.96 -4.44 1.42
CA LEU A 117 1.81 -3.49 0.31
C LEU A 117 2.61 -2.20 0.54
N ARG A 118 2.66 -1.69 1.77
CA ARG A 118 3.52 -0.56 2.14
C ARG A 118 5.00 -0.89 1.95
N ARG A 119 5.44 -2.02 2.51
CA ARG A 119 6.86 -2.44 2.45
C ARG A 119 7.32 -2.70 1.02
N THR A 120 6.45 -3.20 0.16
CA THR A 120 6.75 -3.46 -1.25
C THR A 120 6.58 -2.22 -2.15
N GLY A 121 6.23 -1.08 -1.60
CA GLY A 121 6.04 0.18 -2.32
C GLY A 121 4.83 0.21 -3.25
N ARG A 122 3.93 -0.78 -3.17
CA ARG A 122 2.75 -0.89 -4.05
C ARG A 122 1.64 0.10 -3.75
N LEU A 123 1.73 0.81 -2.63
CA LEU A 123 0.85 1.94 -2.31
C LEU A 123 1.38 3.27 -2.83
N ALA A 124 2.55 3.28 -3.51
CA ALA A 124 3.11 4.44 -4.19
C ALA A 124 2.78 4.39 -5.70
N ARG A 125 2.66 5.56 -6.34
CA ARG A 125 2.50 5.65 -7.79
C ARG A 125 3.72 5.06 -8.51
N PRO A 126 3.53 4.29 -9.61
CA PRO A 126 4.63 3.92 -10.48
C PRO A 126 5.34 5.19 -11.00
N VAL A 127 6.67 5.20 -11.00
CA VAL A 127 7.42 6.25 -11.69
C VAL A 127 7.40 5.89 -13.17
N PRO A 128 7.12 6.85 -14.08
CA PRO A 128 7.34 6.64 -15.50
C PRO A 128 8.80 6.22 -15.71
N THR A 129 9.03 5.14 -16.40
CA THR A 129 10.36 4.77 -16.90
C THR A 129 10.71 5.69 -18.05
N ASP A 130 11.98 6.05 -18.23
CA ASP A 130 12.49 6.97 -19.25
C ASP A 130 12.17 6.57 -20.73
N GLY A 131 11.24 5.69 -20.96
CA GLY A 131 10.72 5.27 -22.27
C GLY A 131 9.21 5.46 -22.43
N ASP A 132 8.49 5.93 -21.42
CA ASP A 132 7.07 6.24 -21.59
C ASP A 132 6.94 7.58 -22.36
N PRO A 133 6.18 7.65 -23.46
CA PRO A 133 5.98 8.89 -24.18
C PRO A 133 5.38 9.94 -23.24
N VAL A 134 6.12 11.02 -23.04
CA VAL A 134 5.63 12.20 -22.32
C VAL A 134 4.35 12.64 -23.03
N ALA A 135 3.21 12.51 -22.36
CA ALA A 135 1.97 13.09 -22.83
C ALA A 135 2.18 14.61 -22.87
N VAL A 136 2.47 15.11 -24.06
CA VAL A 136 2.54 16.56 -24.31
C VAL A 136 1.13 17.10 -24.10
N PRO A 137 0.91 18.04 -23.15
CA PRO A 137 -0.39 18.68 -23.03
C PRO A 137 -0.69 19.36 -24.35
N GLY A 138 -1.79 18.93 -25.00
CA GLY A 138 -2.21 19.47 -26.30
C GLY A 138 -2.37 20.99 -26.24
N THR A 139 -1.78 21.63 -27.20
CA THR A 139 -2.02 23.03 -27.59
C THR A 139 -3.47 23.21 -28.02
#